data_75a2ac2aade0a0a2013d9137a31780db
#
_entry.id   75a2ac2aade0a0a2013d9137a31780db
#
_cell.length_a   1.000
_cell.length_b   1.000
_cell.length_c   1.000
_cell.angle_alpha   90.00
_cell.angle_beta   90.00
_cell.angle_gamma   90.00
#
_symmetry.space_group_name_H-M   'P 1'
#
loop_
_entity.id
_entity.type
_entity.pdbx_description
1 polymer ?
#
loop_
_entity_poly.entity_id
_entity_poly.type
_entity_poly.pdbx_seq_one_letter_code
_entity_poly.pdbx_strand_id
1 'polypeptide(L)'
;LLTQKMGYYFQLLRWNKPSGRLILLIPAGWSLWLTPAAPPSLLVLGIVFLGGLFVSGAGCIANDIWDRKFDKQVMRTKERPLANGKVSLKAARILLILMLFFSLFIVLSIPQESRNLCLLLSSLSLPFILLYPSAKRWFQYPQLILSICWGFSVLIPWAASESSLAGGVTLVFCWLATILWTFGFDTVYALSLIHI
;
A
#
# COMPACT_ATOMS: atom_id res chain seq x y z
N LEU A 1 19.28 -22.69 -7.09
CA LEU A 1 19.19 -22.27 -5.68
C LEU A 1 18.99 -20.77 -5.51
N LEU A 2 19.75 -19.90 -6.22
CA LEU A 2 19.59 -18.43 -6.15
C LEU A 2 18.27 -17.97 -6.75
N THR A 3 17.90 -18.44 -7.93
CA THR A 3 16.63 -18.12 -8.61
C THR A 3 15.41 -18.52 -7.77
N GLN A 4 15.49 -19.66 -7.10
CA GLN A 4 14.40 -20.13 -6.22
C GLN A 4 14.26 -19.25 -4.97
N LYS A 5 15.37 -18.82 -4.37
CA LYS A 5 15.34 -17.89 -3.23
C LYS A 5 14.78 -16.51 -3.63
N MET A 6 15.18 -15.98 -4.78
CA MET A 6 14.61 -14.73 -5.30
C MET A 6 13.08 -14.85 -5.49
N GLY A 7 12.59 -15.98 -5.98
CA GLY A 7 11.16 -16.25 -6.12
C GLY A 7 10.38 -16.10 -4.81
N TYR A 8 10.96 -16.50 -3.66
CA TYR A 8 10.30 -16.34 -2.36
C TYR A 8 10.20 -14.87 -1.92
N TYR A 9 11.18 -14.03 -2.24
CA TYR A 9 11.10 -12.60 -1.98
C TYR A 9 10.06 -11.92 -2.87
N PHE A 10 9.97 -12.28 -4.15
CA PHE A 10 8.91 -11.81 -5.04
C PHE A 10 7.51 -12.22 -4.53
N GLN A 11 7.36 -13.42 -3.99
CA GLN A 11 6.12 -13.87 -3.36
C GLN A 11 5.81 -13.08 -2.08
N LEU A 12 6.82 -12.79 -1.25
CA LEU A 12 6.64 -12.01 -0.03
C LEU A 12 6.19 -10.57 -0.33
N LEU A 13 6.73 -9.98 -1.40
CA LEU A 13 6.32 -8.68 -1.92
C LEU A 13 4.98 -8.73 -2.67
N ARG A 14 4.39 -9.90 -2.90
CA ARG A 14 3.22 -10.11 -3.78
C ARG A 14 3.46 -9.67 -5.23
N TRP A 15 4.71 -9.55 -5.67
CA TRP A 15 5.04 -9.11 -7.04
C TRP A 15 4.74 -10.15 -8.11
N ASN A 16 4.47 -11.37 -7.72
CA ASN A 16 3.93 -12.44 -8.56
C ASN A 16 2.40 -12.37 -8.76
N LYS A 17 1.68 -11.49 -8.02
CA LYS A 17 0.23 -11.31 -8.11
C LYS A 17 -0.08 -9.83 -8.33
N PRO A 18 -0.12 -9.35 -9.58
CA PRO A 18 -0.21 -7.92 -9.88
C PRO A 18 -1.56 -7.29 -9.49
N SER A 19 -2.65 -8.08 -9.41
CA SER A 19 -4.01 -7.57 -9.19
C SER A 19 -4.14 -6.66 -7.97
N GLY A 20 -3.61 -7.06 -6.80
CA GLY A 20 -3.71 -6.26 -5.59
C GLY A 20 -2.98 -4.92 -5.67
N ARG A 21 -1.92 -4.82 -6.50
CA ARG A 21 -1.19 -3.56 -6.72
C ARG A 21 -1.87 -2.67 -7.75
N LEU A 22 -2.43 -3.26 -8.80
CA LEU A 22 -3.23 -2.52 -9.77
C LEU A 22 -4.40 -1.82 -9.09
N ILE A 23 -5.06 -2.51 -8.15
CA ILE A 23 -6.15 -1.95 -7.36
C ILE A 23 -5.68 -0.71 -6.57
N LEU A 24 -4.47 -0.72 -5.96
CA LEU A 24 -3.91 0.44 -5.27
C LEU A 24 -3.57 1.60 -6.23
N LEU A 25 -3.10 1.28 -7.44
CA LEU A 25 -2.70 2.29 -8.44
C LEU A 25 -3.89 2.95 -9.14
N ILE A 26 -5.07 2.32 -9.15
CA ILE A 26 -6.27 2.89 -9.77
C ILE A 26 -6.68 4.22 -9.10
N PRO A 27 -6.87 4.31 -7.78
CA PRO A 27 -7.18 5.59 -7.13
C PRO A 27 -6.08 6.64 -7.29
N ALA A 28 -4.81 6.22 -7.31
CA ALA A 28 -3.69 7.10 -7.61
C ALA A 28 -3.78 7.67 -9.02
N GLY A 29 -4.14 6.84 -9.99
CA GLY A 29 -4.42 7.28 -11.36
C GLY A 29 -5.60 8.27 -11.41
N TRP A 30 -6.74 7.94 -10.81
CA TRP A 30 -7.87 8.87 -10.74
C TRP A 30 -7.44 10.22 -10.21
N SER A 31 -6.70 10.24 -9.11
CA SER A 31 -6.19 11.44 -8.50
C SER A 31 -5.38 12.29 -9.50
N LEU A 32 -4.42 11.69 -10.20
CA LEU A 32 -3.56 12.39 -11.13
C LEU A 32 -4.30 12.96 -12.35
N TRP A 33 -5.32 12.25 -12.85
CA TRP A 33 -6.09 12.69 -14.02
C TRP A 33 -7.23 13.65 -13.69
N LEU A 34 -7.60 13.77 -12.40
CA LEU A 34 -8.63 14.69 -11.93
C LEU A 34 -8.05 16.03 -11.43
N THR A 35 -6.72 16.17 -11.36
CA THR A 35 -6.08 17.44 -11.00
C THR A 35 -6.20 18.46 -12.12
N PRO A 36 -6.20 19.78 -11.81
CA PRO A 36 -6.09 20.85 -12.81
C PRO A 36 -4.84 20.75 -13.70
N ALA A 37 -3.75 20.18 -13.19
CA ALA A 37 -2.50 19.95 -13.94
C ALA A 37 -2.53 18.74 -14.87
N ALA A 38 -3.68 18.08 -15.05
CA ALA A 38 -3.79 16.95 -15.98
C ALA A 38 -3.56 17.39 -17.44
N PRO A 39 -2.91 16.55 -18.28
CA PRO A 39 -2.37 15.22 -17.97
C PRO A 39 -1.08 15.26 -17.13
N PRO A 40 -0.87 14.28 -16.24
CA PRO A 40 0.32 14.25 -15.39
C PRO A 40 1.60 14.07 -16.22
N SER A 41 2.70 14.66 -15.77
CA SER A 41 4.00 14.45 -16.40
C SER A 41 4.49 13.02 -16.22
N LEU A 42 5.32 12.53 -17.15
CA LEU A 42 5.92 11.19 -17.06
C LEU A 42 6.74 11.02 -15.77
N LEU A 43 7.36 12.09 -15.28
CA LEU A 43 8.09 12.08 -14.02
C LEU A 43 7.16 11.78 -12.83
N VAL A 44 6.05 12.51 -12.72
CA VAL A 44 5.06 12.30 -11.64
C VAL A 44 4.44 10.90 -11.73
N LEU A 45 4.11 10.45 -12.95
CA LEU A 45 3.63 9.07 -13.17
C LEU A 45 4.64 8.03 -12.68
N GLY A 46 5.91 8.18 -13.03
CA GLY A 46 6.99 7.28 -12.62
C GLY A 46 7.18 7.27 -11.09
N ILE A 47 7.19 8.44 -10.46
CA ILE A 47 7.29 8.60 -9.01
C ILE A 47 6.12 7.91 -8.29
N VAL A 48 4.89 8.16 -8.72
CA VAL A 48 3.70 7.57 -8.11
C VAL A 48 3.65 6.06 -8.31
N PHE A 49 4.00 5.57 -9.50
CA PHE A 49 4.06 4.14 -9.80
C PHE A 49 5.11 3.42 -8.94
N LEU A 50 6.35 3.93 -8.92
CA LEU A 50 7.43 3.33 -8.13
C LEU A 50 7.17 3.44 -6.63
N GLY A 51 6.71 4.60 -6.15
CA GLY A 51 6.33 4.78 -4.74
C GLY A 51 5.23 3.80 -4.32
N GLY A 52 4.19 3.66 -5.13
CA GLY A 52 3.12 2.68 -4.91
C GLY A 52 3.62 1.24 -4.91
N LEU A 53 4.57 0.90 -5.78
CA LEU A 53 5.19 -0.42 -5.84
C LEU A 53 5.95 -0.75 -4.55
N PHE A 54 6.79 0.17 -4.06
CA PHE A 54 7.59 -0.03 -2.85
C PHE A 54 6.72 -0.03 -1.59
N VAL A 55 5.79 0.93 -1.45
CA VAL A 55 4.94 1.02 -0.27
C VAL A 55 3.97 -0.16 -0.17
N SER A 56 3.43 -0.64 -1.29
CA SER A 56 2.58 -1.84 -1.28
C SER A 56 3.36 -3.09 -0.89
N GLY A 57 4.62 -3.20 -1.34
CA GLY A 57 5.53 -4.25 -0.92
C GLY A 57 5.79 -4.22 0.59
N ALA A 58 6.06 -3.04 1.15
CA ALA A 58 6.23 -2.84 2.58
C ALA A 58 4.98 -3.28 3.37
N GLY A 59 3.79 -2.87 2.93
CA GLY A 59 2.52 -3.28 3.53
C GLY A 59 2.32 -4.80 3.51
N CYS A 60 2.64 -5.48 2.41
CA CYS A 60 2.57 -6.94 2.31
C CYS A 60 3.51 -7.63 3.31
N ILE A 61 4.76 -7.16 3.42
CA ILE A 61 5.72 -7.72 4.37
C ILE A 61 5.28 -7.47 5.81
N ALA A 62 4.82 -6.26 6.14
CA ALA A 62 4.31 -5.94 7.47
C ALA A 62 3.14 -6.87 7.85
N ASN A 63 2.20 -7.08 6.93
CA ASN A 63 1.10 -8.01 7.13
C ASN A 63 1.57 -9.44 7.39
N ASP A 64 2.50 -9.96 6.59
CA ASP A 64 3.02 -11.31 6.77
C ASP A 64 3.84 -11.46 8.08
N ILE A 65 4.51 -10.40 8.56
CA ILE A 65 5.21 -10.39 9.86
C ILE A 65 4.21 -10.49 11.02
N TRP A 66 3.14 -9.67 10.99
CA TRP A 66 2.09 -9.67 12.00
C TRP A 66 1.32 -10.99 12.05
N ASP A 67 0.96 -11.52 10.88
CA ASP A 67 0.11 -12.71 10.77
C ASP A 67 0.90 -14.02 10.77
N ARG A 68 2.25 -14.00 10.85
CA ARG A 68 3.13 -15.16 10.71
C ARG A 68 2.71 -16.40 11.50
N LYS A 69 2.27 -16.22 12.75
CA LYS A 69 1.88 -17.35 13.63
C LYS A 69 0.55 -17.94 13.19
N PHE A 70 -0.39 -17.12 12.76
CA PHE A 70 -1.73 -17.52 12.32
C PHE A 70 -1.70 -18.11 10.91
N ASP A 71 -0.92 -17.51 10.02
CA ASP A 71 -0.77 -18.00 8.64
C ASP A 71 -0.32 -19.45 8.54
N LYS A 72 0.44 -19.95 9.51
CA LYS A 72 0.85 -21.36 9.59
C LYS A 72 -0.33 -22.32 9.77
N GLN A 73 -1.40 -21.87 10.39
CA GLN A 73 -2.55 -22.69 10.77
C GLN A 73 -3.66 -22.66 9.73
N VAL A 74 -3.60 -21.71 8.77
CA VAL A 74 -4.63 -21.50 7.77
C VAL A 74 -4.20 -22.12 6.43
N MET A 75 -5.00 -23.02 5.88
CA MET A 75 -4.71 -23.74 4.62
C MET A 75 -4.30 -22.81 3.47
N ARG A 76 -5.00 -21.67 3.31
CA ARG A 76 -4.76 -20.69 2.25
C ARG A 76 -3.42 -19.95 2.38
N THR A 77 -2.90 -19.80 3.60
CA THR A 77 -1.75 -18.93 3.88
C THR A 77 -0.53 -19.66 4.42
N LYS A 78 -0.65 -20.94 4.80
CA LYS A 78 0.46 -21.74 5.33
C LYS A 78 1.66 -21.85 4.39
N GLU A 79 1.44 -21.72 3.07
CA GLU A 79 2.48 -21.76 2.05
C GLU A 79 3.19 -20.41 1.82
N ARG A 80 2.77 -19.35 2.52
CA ARG A 80 3.47 -18.06 2.45
C ARG A 80 4.93 -18.22 2.87
N PRO A 81 5.90 -17.57 2.18
CA PRO A 81 7.32 -17.78 2.41
C PRO A 81 7.77 -17.53 3.85
N LEU A 82 7.14 -16.59 4.56
CA LEU A 82 7.46 -16.31 5.96
C LEU A 82 6.76 -17.29 6.93
N ALA A 83 5.57 -17.76 6.60
CA ALA A 83 4.83 -18.73 7.40
C ALA A 83 5.49 -20.11 7.37
N ASN A 84 5.89 -20.59 6.18
CA ASN A 84 6.52 -21.90 6.01
C ASN A 84 8.05 -21.92 6.27
N GLY A 85 8.65 -20.77 6.63
CA GLY A 85 10.06 -20.67 6.97
C GLY A 85 11.05 -20.58 5.82
N LYS A 86 10.57 -20.50 4.55
CA LYS A 86 11.43 -20.28 3.36
C LYS A 86 12.13 -18.94 3.37
N VAL A 87 11.54 -17.94 4.05
CA VAL A 87 12.16 -16.64 4.35
C VAL A 87 12.21 -16.48 5.87
N SER A 88 13.38 -16.10 6.41
CA SER A 88 13.55 -15.86 7.84
C SER A 88 12.92 -14.51 8.24
N LEU A 89 12.50 -14.40 9.51
CA LEU A 89 11.96 -13.16 10.05
C LEU A 89 12.96 -12.00 9.95
N LYS A 90 14.25 -12.28 10.15
CA LYS A 90 15.33 -11.29 10.00
C LYS A 90 15.39 -10.77 8.56
N ALA A 91 15.37 -11.66 7.58
CA ALA A 91 15.38 -11.28 6.16
C ALA A 91 14.12 -10.48 5.77
N ALA A 92 12.94 -10.87 6.26
CA ALA A 92 11.70 -10.13 6.03
C ALA A 92 11.76 -8.70 6.62
N ARG A 93 12.30 -8.53 7.84
CA ARG A 93 12.48 -7.20 8.45
C ARG A 93 13.47 -6.33 7.67
N ILE A 94 14.58 -6.89 7.22
CA ILE A 94 15.55 -6.18 6.38
C ILE A 94 14.87 -5.73 5.09
N LEU A 95 14.13 -6.62 4.43
CA LEU A 95 13.42 -6.27 3.20
C LEU A 95 12.36 -5.19 3.43
N LEU A 96 11.64 -5.23 4.56
CA LEU A 96 10.69 -4.19 4.95
C LEU A 96 11.39 -2.82 5.05
N ILE A 97 12.52 -2.77 5.76
CA ILE A 97 13.31 -1.54 5.91
C ILE A 97 13.79 -1.03 4.55
N LEU A 98 14.25 -1.92 3.67
CA LEU A 98 14.66 -1.55 2.31
C LEU A 98 13.49 -0.98 1.49
N MET A 99 12.29 -1.58 1.56
CA MET A 99 11.11 -1.07 0.86
C MET A 99 10.71 0.32 1.37
N LEU A 100 10.75 0.54 2.69
CA LEU A 100 10.47 1.85 3.28
C LEU A 100 11.55 2.88 2.92
N PHE A 101 12.81 2.47 2.89
CA PHE A 101 13.93 3.33 2.46
C PHE A 101 13.77 3.77 1.00
N PHE A 102 13.46 2.84 0.08
CA PHE A 102 13.20 3.19 -1.31
C PHE A 102 11.94 4.05 -1.47
N SER A 103 10.88 3.78 -0.70
CA SER A 103 9.69 4.65 -0.68
C SER A 103 10.05 6.07 -0.25
N LEU A 104 10.88 6.25 0.80
CA LEU A 104 11.35 7.55 1.23
C LEU A 104 12.19 8.23 0.15
N PHE A 105 13.13 7.49 -0.49
CA PHE A 105 13.95 8.02 -1.57
C PHE A 105 13.09 8.54 -2.73
N ILE A 106 12.02 7.81 -3.09
CA ILE A 106 11.07 8.24 -4.14
C ILE A 106 10.36 9.53 -3.71
N VAL A 107 9.90 9.65 -2.47
CA VAL A 107 9.25 10.89 -1.98
C VAL A 107 10.23 12.07 -1.97
N LEU A 108 11.49 11.83 -1.61
CA LEU A 108 12.54 12.85 -1.64
C LEU A 108 12.91 13.29 -3.08
N SER A 109 12.60 12.48 -4.08
CA SER A 109 12.81 12.80 -5.50
C SER A 109 11.70 13.67 -6.10
N ILE A 110 10.62 13.91 -5.35
CA ILE A 110 9.53 14.82 -5.77
C ILE A 110 10.06 16.26 -5.84
N PRO A 111 9.59 17.10 -6.78
CA PRO A 111 9.92 18.52 -6.84
C PRO A 111 9.72 19.22 -5.49
N GLN A 112 10.57 20.21 -5.20
CA GLN A 112 10.65 20.81 -3.86
C GLN A 112 9.33 21.43 -3.41
N GLU A 113 8.55 21.98 -4.33
CA GLU A 113 7.26 22.61 -4.08
C GLU A 113 6.24 21.64 -3.46
N SER A 114 6.24 20.39 -3.92
CA SER A 114 5.32 19.33 -3.46
C SER A 114 5.91 18.45 -2.35
N ARG A 115 7.25 18.42 -2.20
CA ARG A 115 7.99 17.45 -1.38
C ARG A 115 7.57 17.46 0.08
N ASN A 116 7.48 18.63 0.69
CA ASN A 116 7.16 18.75 2.12
C ASN A 116 5.77 18.23 2.43
N LEU A 117 4.79 18.53 1.58
CA LEU A 117 3.43 18.03 1.73
C LEU A 117 3.37 16.51 1.51
N CYS A 118 4.05 16.00 0.49
CA CYS A 118 4.12 14.57 0.23
C CYS A 118 4.85 13.80 1.35
N LEU A 119 5.90 14.36 1.94
CA LEU A 119 6.58 13.80 3.12
C LEU A 119 5.64 13.74 4.33
N LEU A 120 4.91 14.81 4.59
CA LEU A 120 3.91 14.85 5.67
C LEU A 120 2.85 13.76 5.48
N LEU A 121 2.22 13.70 4.30
CA LEU A 121 1.18 12.72 3.99
C LEU A 121 1.72 11.28 4.03
N SER A 122 2.91 11.05 3.50
CA SER A 122 3.56 9.73 3.56
C SER A 122 3.86 9.32 5.00
N SER A 123 4.37 10.24 5.82
CA SER A 123 4.63 9.99 7.24
C SER A 123 3.35 9.68 8.01
N LEU A 124 2.26 10.40 7.72
CA LEU A 124 0.94 10.14 8.32
C LEU A 124 0.35 8.79 7.88
N SER A 125 0.66 8.32 6.66
CA SER A 125 0.17 7.03 6.17
C SER A 125 0.86 5.83 6.82
N LEU A 126 2.13 5.97 7.26
CA LEU A 126 2.95 4.86 7.78
C LEU A 126 2.32 4.11 8.95
N PRO A 127 1.78 4.77 10.01
CA PRO A 127 1.12 4.07 11.09
C PRO A 127 -0.03 3.19 10.61
N PHE A 128 -0.85 3.68 9.68
CA PHE A 128 -1.96 2.91 9.12
C PHE A 128 -1.46 1.69 8.34
N ILE A 129 -0.43 1.85 7.52
CA ILE A 129 0.16 0.76 6.72
C ILE A 129 0.77 -0.33 7.62
N LEU A 130 1.52 0.07 8.65
CA LEU A 130 2.26 -0.87 9.49
C LEU A 130 1.40 -1.51 10.59
N LEU A 131 0.39 -0.80 11.09
CA LEU A 131 -0.46 -1.26 12.20
C LEU A 131 -1.78 -1.89 11.74
N TYR A 132 -2.26 -1.58 10.53
CA TYR A 132 -3.49 -2.17 9.99
C TYR A 132 -3.56 -3.70 10.17
N PRO A 133 -2.50 -4.49 9.90
CA PRO A 133 -2.59 -5.93 10.05
C PRO A 133 -2.89 -6.38 11.49
N SER A 134 -2.47 -5.57 12.48
CA SER A 134 -2.75 -5.85 13.90
C SER A 134 -4.18 -5.47 14.29
N ALA A 135 -4.79 -4.53 13.59
CA ALA A 135 -6.13 -4.01 13.89
C ALA A 135 -7.21 -5.09 13.91
N LYS A 136 -7.06 -6.13 13.10
CA LYS A 136 -7.93 -7.33 13.08
C LYS A 136 -8.09 -8.01 14.45
N ARG A 137 -7.24 -7.70 15.44
CA ARG A 137 -7.21 -8.33 16.76
C ARG A 137 -7.82 -7.50 17.87
N TRP A 138 -7.96 -6.20 17.65
CA TRP A 138 -8.42 -5.27 18.71
C TRP A 138 -9.47 -4.27 18.22
N PHE A 139 -9.74 -4.22 16.92
CA PHE A 139 -10.71 -3.30 16.34
C PHE A 139 -11.78 -4.08 15.56
N GLN A 140 -13.05 -3.75 15.76
CA GLN A 140 -14.18 -4.45 15.16
C GLN A 140 -14.30 -4.23 13.64
N TYR A 141 -13.80 -3.11 13.14
CA TYR A 141 -13.90 -2.70 11.74
C TYR A 141 -12.52 -2.45 11.11
N PRO A 142 -11.64 -3.47 11.04
CA PRO A 142 -10.28 -3.28 10.52
C PRO A 142 -10.26 -2.76 9.08
N GLN A 143 -11.30 -3.05 8.29
CA GLN A 143 -11.48 -2.51 6.95
C GLN A 143 -11.60 -0.99 6.89
N LEU A 144 -12.04 -0.34 7.97
CA LEU A 144 -12.06 1.13 8.06
C LEU A 144 -10.63 1.69 8.11
N ILE A 145 -9.76 1.07 8.88
CA ILE A 145 -8.33 1.46 8.94
C ILE A 145 -7.67 1.24 7.58
N LEU A 146 -7.98 0.12 6.92
CA LEU A 146 -7.50 -0.15 5.57
C LEU A 146 -7.98 0.90 4.58
N SER A 147 -9.26 1.28 4.61
CA SER A 147 -9.82 2.26 3.69
C SER A 147 -9.21 3.65 3.88
N ILE A 148 -8.94 4.08 5.11
CA ILE A 148 -8.19 5.31 5.40
C ILE A 148 -6.76 5.21 4.83
N CYS A 149 -6.09 4.08 5.05
CA CYS A 149 -4.77 3.82 4.47
C CYS A 149 -4.77 3.99 2.93
N TRP A 150 -5.80 3.45 2.26
CA TRP A 150 -5.97 3.59 0.82
C TRP A 150 -6.34 5.00 0.39
N GLY A 151 -6.99 5.79 1.23
CA GLY A 151 -7.25 7.20 0.97
C GLY A 151 -5.98 8.01 0.70
N PHE A 152 -4.83 7.63 1.27
CA PHE A 152 -3.54 8.26 0.97
C PHE A 152 -3.07 8.00 -0.47
N SER A 153 -3.56 6.96 -1.15
CA SER A 153 -3.28 6.74 -2.57
C SER A 153 -3.92 7.80 -3.49
N VAL A 154 -4.86 8.58 -2.97
CA VAL A 154 -5.42 9.76 -3.64
C VAL A 154 -4.66 11.02 -3.23
N LEU A 155 -4.46 11.23 -1.92
CA LEU A 155 -3.91 12.47 -1.38
C LEU A 155 -2.45 12.70 -1.79
N ILE A 156 -1.62 11.65 -1.77
CA ILE A 156 -0.19 11.79 -2.09
C ILE A 156 0.04 12.10 -3.58
N PRO A 157 -0.57 11.39 -4.55
CA PRO A 157 -0.45 11.75 -5.96
C PRO A 157 -1.01 13.13 -6.28
N TRP A 158 -2.15 13.50 -5.67
CA TRP A 158 -2.69 14.85 -5.81
C TRP A 158 -1.69 15.92 -5.36
N ALA A 159 -1.15 15.75 -4.15
CA ALA A 159 -0.14 16.67 -3.62
C ALA A 159 1.13 16.71 -4.47
N ALA A 160 1.53 15.58 -5.04
CA ALA A 160 2.70 15.52 -5.93
C ALA A 160 2.50 16.29 -7.23
N SER A 161 1.25 16.37 -7.73
CA SER A 161 0.89 17.10 -8.94
C SER A 161 0.63 18.58 -8.68
N GLU A 162 -0.10 18.93 -7.61
CA GLU A 162 -0.64 20.27 -7.36
C GLU A 162 0.11 21.06 -6.29
N SER A 163 1.05 20.45 -5.56
CA SER A 163 1.74 21.04 -4.41
C SER A 163 0.81 21.50 -3.28
N SER A 164 -0.45 21.10 -3.32
CA SER A 164 -1.50 21.48 -2.38
C SER A 164 -2.60 20.43 -2.30
N LEU A 165 -3.48 20.53 -1.29
CA LEU A 165 -4.73 19.76 -1.20
C LEU A 165 -5.96 20.63 -1.49
N ALA A 166 -5.79 21.77 -2.15
CA ALA A 166 -6.87 22.69 -2.51
C ALA A 166 -7.67 22.19 -3.73
N GLY A 167 -8.00 20.89 -3.79
CA GLY A 167 -8.72 20.26 -4.90
C GLY A 167 -10.25 20.39 -4.84
N GLY A 168 -10.77 21.11 -3.83
CA GLY A 168 -12.21 21.34 -3.68
C GLY A 168 -13.03 20.05 -3.68
N VAL A 169 -14.19 20.11 -4.30
CA VAL A 169 -15.17 19.01 -4.36
C VAL A 169 -14.60 17.79 -5.09
N THR A 170 -13.78 18.00 -6.12
CA THR A 170 -13.18 16.90 -6.92
C THR A 170 -12.28 16.02 -6.06
N LEU A 171 -11.35 16.62 -5.30
CA LEU A 171 -10.47 15.88 -4.42
C LEU A 171 -11.25 15.14 -3.35
N VAL A 172 -12.23 15.80 -2.72
CA VAL A 172 -13.05 15.21 -1.65
C VAL A 172 -13.82 13.99 -2.17
N PHE A 173 -14.48 14.08 -3.32
CA PHE A 173 -15.20 12.95 -3.90
C PHE A 173 -14.29 11.82 -4.36
N CYS A 174 -13.14 12.11 -4.96
CA CYS A 174 -12.16 11.10 -5.32
C CYS A 174 -11.67 10.33 -4.08
N TRP A 175 -11.36 11.04 -3.00
CA TRP A 175 -10.93 10.48 -1.73
C TRP A 175 -12.03 9.64 -1.06
N LEU A 176 -13.25 10.19 -0.96
CA LEU A 176 -14.40 9.47 -0.39
C LEU A 176 -14.77 8.23 -1.21
N ALA A 177 -14.77 8.31 -2.54
CA ALA A 177 -15.02 7.17 -3.40
C ALA A 177 -14.01 6.05 -3.15
N THR A 178 -12.74 6.38 -2.99
CA THR A 178 -11.69 5.41 -2.68
C THR A 178 -11.90 4.76 -1.31
N ILE A 179 -12.23 5.53 -0.28
CA ILE A 179 -12.47 5.02 1.07
C ILE A 179 -13.71 4.11 1.09
N LEU A 180 -14.81 4.57 0.54
CA LEU A 180 -16.07 3.81 0.54
C LEU A 180 -15.95 2.52 -0.28
N TRP A 181 -15.31 2.61 -1.45
CA TRP A 181 -15.06 1.44 -2.28
C TRP A 181 -14.17 0.41 -1.58
N THR A 182 -13.07 0.84 -0.97
CA THR A 182 -12.16 -0.05 -0.24
C THR A 182 -12.85 -0.68 0.97
N PHE A 183 -13.61 0.11 1.72
CA PHE A 183 -14.37 -0.39 2.86
C PHE A 183 -15.37 -1.47 2.44
N GLY A 184 -16.16 -1.21 1.40
CA GLY A 184 -17.13 -2.17 0.87
C GLY A 184 -16.47 -3.42 0.31
N PHE A 185 -15.42 -3.26 -0.51
CA PHE A 185 -14.67 -4.35 -1.11
C PHE A 185 -14.06 -5.29 -0.05
N ASP A 186 -13.35 -4.73 0.95
CA ASP A 186 -12.70 -5.55 1.99
C ASP A 186 -13.73 -6.21 2.91
N THR A 187 -14.88 -5.57 3.15
CA THR A 187 -15.99 -6.16 3.91
C THR A 187 -16.58 -7.37 3.17
N VAL A 188 -16.89 -7.24 1.89
CA VAL A 188 -17.42 -8.36 1.07
C VAL A 188 -16.39 -9.48 0.98
N TYR A 189 -15.09 -9.13 0.81
CA TYR A 189 -14.02 -10.11 0.79
C TYR A 189 -13.90 -10.86 2.13
N ALA A 190 -13.98 -10.16 3.26
CA ALA A 190 -13.94 -10.77 4.58
C ALA A 190 -15.13 -11.73 4.80
N LEU A 191 -16.35 -11.33 4.41
CA LEU A 191 -17.54 -12.16 4.49
C LEU A 191 -17.43 -13.42 3.62
N SER A 192 -16.84 -13.32 2.44
CA SER A 192 -16.63 -14.48 1.55
C SER A 192 -15.74 -15.55 2.15
N LEU A 193 -14.89 -15.20 3.13
CA LEU A 193 -13.98 -16.14 3.80
C LEU A 193 -14.61 -16.88 4.98
N ILE A 194 -15.79 -16.45 5.45
CA ILE A 194 -16.48 -17.10 6.58
C ILE A 194 -17.08 -18.46 6.16
N HIS A 195 -17.37 -18.64 4.87
CA HIS A 195 -17.98 -19.84 4.33
C HIS A 195 -17.01 -20.83 3.68
N ILE A 196 -15.70 -20.60 3.82
CA ILE A 196 -14.65 -21.49 3.34
C ILE A 196 -13.91 -22.12 4.52
#